data_3b7e77eeac6eefbf00150734096984c6
#
_entry.id   3b7e77eeac6eefbf00150734096984c6
#
_cell.length_a   1.000
_cell.length_b   1.000
_cell.length_c   1.000
_cell.angle_alpha   90.00
_cell.angle_beta   90.00
_cell.angle_gamma   90.00
#
_symmetry.space_group_name_H-M   'P 1'
#
loop_
_entity.id
_entity.type
_entity.pdbx_description
1 polymer ?
#
loop_
_entity_poly.entity_id
_entity_poly.type
_entity_poly.pdbx_seq_one_letter_code
_entity_poly.pdbx_strand_id
1 'polypeptide(L)'
;MPPNPVETIPPNLRDFLTITEIDDAEFLVGALFRRKFNAPPPDVGRHLAAFYRAGDGSLHLAGYSHMRVFGDVYLSGGSCSEGETIRRMSDAHRDAIYAAGGVWHLILKYAFAKFADDCDAFFGHCGDARALEVAQAAGFVKTDVAPVIVNWHKPLHEVFRRALLAKVVALGPF
;
A
#
# COMPACT_ATOMS: atom_id res chain seq x y z
N MET A 1 1.91 -13.25 -17.48
CA MET A 1 1.37 -13.51 -16.13
C MET A 1 1.83 -12.39 -15.22
N PRO A 2 0.96 -11.82 -14.39
CA PRO A 2 1.40 -10.88 -13.37
C PRO A 2 2.40 -11.56 -12.43
N PRO A 3 3.36 -10.83 -11.86
CA PRO A 3 4.29 -11.39 -10.90
C PRO A 3 3.53 -11.90 -9.68
N ASN A 4 3.99 -13.03 -9.11
CA ASN A 4 3.45 -13.51 -7.84
C ASN A 4 3.65 -12.42 -6.77
N PRO A 5 2.60 -11.96 -6.07
CA PRO A 5 2.71 -10.89 -5.09
C PRO A 5 3.79 -11.16 -4.01
N VAL A 6 3.95 -12.41 -3.60
CA VAL A 6 4.98 -12.80 -2.62
C VAL A 6 6.40 -12.57 -3.14
N GLU A 7 6.62 -12.64 -4.45
CA GLU A 7 7.93 -12.40 -5.07
C GLU A 7 8.34 -10.93 -5.04
N THR A 8 7.40 -10.01 -4.80
CA THR A 8 7.71 -8.59 -4.60
C THR A 8 8.39 -8.32 -3.25
N ILE A 9 8.28 -9.26 -2.31
CA ILE A 9 8.99 -9.20 -1.03
C ILE A 9 10.40 -9.76 -1.24
N PRO A 10 11.46 -8.99 -0.98
CA PRO A 10 12.85 -9.46 -1.08
C PRO A 10 13.05 -10.78 -0.32
N PRO A 11 13.79 -11.76 -0.87
CA PRO A 11 13.96 -13.07 -0.25
C PRO A 11 14.45 -13.03 1.20
N ASN A 12 15.37 -12.12 1.50
CA ASN A 12 15.94 -11.93 2.85
C ASN A 12 14.94 -11.38 3.89
N LEU A 13 13.76 -10.92 3.47
CA LEU A 13 12.71 -10.45 4.38
C LEU A 13 11.64 -11.52 4.65
N ARG A 14 11.51 -12.54 3.80
CA ARG A 14 10.38 -13.49 3.82
C ARG A 14 10.31 -14.35 5.08
N ASP A 15 11.43 -14.53 5.77
CA ASP A 15 11.46 -15.32 7.01
C ASP A 15 10.79 -14.59 8.18
N PHE A 16 10.75 -13.24 8.15
CA PHE A 16 10.23 -12.45 9.25
C PHE A 16 9.18 -11.39 8.84
N LEU A 17 8.94 -11.17 7.55
CA LEU A 17 7.91 -10.25 7.05
C LEU A 17 6.94 -10.97 6.13
N THR A 18 5.66 -10.94 6.49
CA THR A 18 4.56 -11.45 5.67
C THR A 18 3.63 -10.31 5.30
N ILE A 19 3.30 -10.18 4.02
CA ILE A 19 2.27 -9.26 3.55
C ILE A 19 1.14 -10.11 2.98
N THR A 20 -0.09 -9.81 3.39
CA THR A 20 -1.27 -10.55 2.96
C THR A 20 -2.51 -9.66 2.90
N GLU A 21 -3.48 -10.08 2.14
CA GLU A 21 -4.83 -9.55 2.21
C GLU A 21 -5.52 -10.10 3.46
N ILE A 22 -6.32 -9.27 4.11
CA ILE A 22 -7.10 -9.60 5.31
C ILE A 22 -8.58 -9.25 5.09
N ASP A 23 -9.48 -10.04 5.66
CA ASP A 23 -10.92 -9.83 5.53
C ASP A 23 -11.47 -8.95 6.65
N ASP A 24 -10.94 -9.07 7.88
CA ASP A 24 -11.37 -8.30 9.05
C ASP A 24 -10.34 -7.24 9.43
N ALA A 25 -10.45 -6.08 8.75
CA ALA A 25 -9.58 -4.94 9.04
C ALA A 25 -9.90 -4.32 10.41
N GLU A 26 -11.16 -4.33 10.84
CA GLU A 26 -11.54 -3.79 12.16
C GLU A 26 -10.84 -4.57 13.28
N PHE A 27 -10.91 -5.89 13.25
CA PHE A 27 -10.28 -6.73 14.27
C PHE A 27 -8.74 -6.62 14.27
N LEU A 28 -8.11 -6.68 13.09
CA LEU A 28 -6.65 -6.77 12.98
C LEU A 28 -5.95 -5.40 13.02
N VAL A 29 -6.59 -4.35 12.52
CA VAL A 29 -5.97 -3.05 12.25
C VAL A 29 -6.69 -1.89 12.97
N GLY A 30 -7.91 -2.10 13.46
CA GLY A 30 -8.77 -1.05 14.01
C GLY A 30 -8.09 -0.16 15.06
N ALA A 31 -7.33 -0.76 15.99
CA ALA A 31 -6.60 -0.01 17.01
C ALA A 31 -5.51 0.90 16.42
N LEU A 32 -4.74 0.40 15.43
CA LEU A 32 -3.73 1.18 14.72
C LEU A 32 -4.38 2.31 13.92
N PHE A 33 -5.44 2.00 13.16
CA PHE A 33 -6.09 2.96 12.28
C PHE A 33 -6.71 4.12 13.06
N ARG A 34 -7.40 3.83 14.19
CA ARG A 34 -7.94 4.87 15.07
C ARG A 34 -6.84 5.78 15.65
N ARG A 35 -5.71 5.23 16.06
CA ARG A 35 -4.59 6.05 16.55
C ARG A 35 -4.03 6.98 15.46
N LYS A 36 -4.05 6.57 14.19
CA LYS A 36 -3.48 7.34 13.08
C LYS A 36 -4.46 8.33 12.46
N PHE A 37 -5.72 7.96 12.33
CA PHE A 37 -6.71 8.71 11.56
C PHE A 37 -7.91 9.19 12.37
N ASN A 38 -7.98 8.84 13.66
CA ASN A 38 -9.12 9.12 14.54
C ASN A 38 -10.47 8.62 13.97
N ALA A 39 -10.42 7.52 13.23
CA ALA A 39 -11.56 6.88 12.57
C ALA A 39 -11.36 5.35 12.54
N PRO A 40 -12.42 4.54 12.39
CA PRO A 40 -12.28 3.13 12.11
C PRO A 40 -11.68 2.92 10.70
N PRO A 41 -11.06 1.75 10.42
CA PRO A 41 -10.69 1.43 9.05
C PRO A 41 -11.95 1.39 8.17
N PRO A 42 -11.81 1.63 6.85
CA PRO A 42 -12.93 1.47 5.93
C PRO A 42 -13.53 0.07 6.01
N ASP A 43 -14.84 -0.04 5.88
CA ASP A 43 -15.59 -1.31 5.88
C ASP A 43 -15.72 -1.93 4.47
N VAL A 44 -15.22 -1.23 3.45
CA VAL A 44 -15.28 -1.64 2.04
C VAL A 44 -13.90 -1.59 1.39
N GLY A 45 -13.72 -2.40 0.36
CA GLY A 45 -12.48 -2.46 -0.43
C GLY A 45 -11.61 -3.67 -0.06
N ARG A 46 -10.35 -3.59 -0.43
CA ARG A 46 -9.33 -4.64 -0.24
C ARG A 46 -8.34 -4.16 0.81
N HIS A 47 -8.13 -4.96 1.84
CA HIS A 47 -7.29 -4.62 2.98
C HIS A 47 -6.01 -5.44 2.94
N LEU A 48 -4.86 -4.77 2.99
CA LEU A 48 -3.54 -5.40 3.01
C LEU A 48 -2.84 -5.08 4.33
N ALA A 49 -2.32 -6.11 4.98
CA ALA A 49 -1.56 -5.97 6.22
C ALA A 49 -0.19 -6.61 6.08
N ALA A 50 0.80 -5.97 6.67
CA ALA A 50 2.14 -6.51 6.86
C ALA A 50 2.30 -6.96 8.30
N PHE A 51 2.79 -8.17 8.50
CA PHE A 51 3.06 -8.76 9.82
C PHE A 51 4.54 -9.08 9.96
N TYR A 52 5.10 -8.66 11.07
CA TYR A 52 6.45 -9.01 11.50
C TYR A 52 6.40 -10.24 12.38
N ARG A 53 7.21 -11.24 12.08
CA ARG A 53 7.44 -12.42 12.94
C ARG A 53 8.64 -12.16 13.83
N ALA A 54 8.41 -12.09 15.13
CA ALA A 54 9.46 -11.95 16.12
C ALA A 54 10.22 -13.28 16.34
N GLY A 55 11.36 -13.22 17.03
CA GLY A 55 12.20 -14.40 17.29
C GLY A 55 11.53 -15.50 18.13
N ASP A 56 10.50 -15.16 18.89
CA ASP A 56 9.67 -16.10 19.66
C ASP A 56 8.51 -16.71 18.82
N GLY A 57 8.42 -16.35 17.53
CA GLY A 57 7.39 -16.80 16.61
C GLY A 57 6.10 -15.98 16.64
N SER A 58 5.96 -15.01 17.54
CA SER A 58 4.79 -14.14 17.58
C SER A 58 4.69 -13.23 16.37
N LEU A 59 3.45 -12.96 15.92
CA LEU A 59 3.17 -12.08 14.78
C LEU A 59 2.68 -10.71 15.30
N HIS A 60 3.30 -9.66 14.80
CA HIS A 60 2.98 -8.28 15.13
C HIS A 60 2.62 -7.50 13.89
N LEU A 61 1.52 -6.75 13.92
CA LEU A 61 1.14 -5.86 12.83
C LEU A 61 2.25 -4.81 12.61
N ALA A 62 2.79 -4.73 11.40
CA ALA A 62 3.84 -3.79 11.03
C ALA A 62 3.34 -2.65 10.13
N GLY A 63 2.25 -2.86 9.40
CA GLY A 63 1.65 -1.84 8.55
C GLY A 63 0.38 -2.29 7.87
N TYR A 64 -0.31 -1.34 7.28
CA TYR A 64 -1.60 -1.51 6.63
C TYR A 64 -1.74 -0.57 5.44
N SER A 65 -2.47 -1.02 4.42
CA SER A 65 -2.92 -0.20 3.29
C SER A 65 -4.29 -0.68 2.82
N HIS A 66 -5.08 0.27 2.36
CA HIS A 66 -6.42 0.04 1.82
C HIS A 66 -6.45 0.34 0.33
N MET A 67 -7.12 -0.54 -0.43
CA MET A 67 -7.36 -0.39 -1.86
C MET A 67 -8.86 -0.45 -2.13
N ARG A 68 -9.44 0.66 -2.59
CA ARG A 68 -10.84 0.77 -2.95
C ARG A 68 -11.02 0.62 -4.45
N VAL A 69 -11.93 -0.26 -4.88
CA VAL A 69 -12.32 -0.38 -6.30
C VAL A 69 -13.16 0.83 -6.70
N PHE A 70 -12.84 1.43 -7.83
CA PHE A 70 -13.61 2.51 -8.45
C PHE A 70 -13.70 2.30 -9.96
N GLY A 71 -14.66 1.47 -10.38
CA GLY A 71 -14.76 1.01 -11.78
C GLY A 71 -13.49 0.27 -12.21
N ASP A 72 -12.77 0.83 -13.18
CA ASP A 72 -11.60 0.21 -13.81
C ASP A 72 -10.28 0.50 -13.07
N VAL A 73 -10.32 1.17 -11.92
CA VAL A 73 -9.13 1.57 -11.17
C VAL A 73 -9.21 1.21 -9.70
N TYR A 74 -8.06 1.10 -9.05
CA TYR A 74 -7.96 1.07 -7.59
C TYR A 74 -7.53 2.44 -7.05
N LEU A 75 -8.15 2.83 -5.94
CA LEU A 75 -7.80 4.02 -5.17
C LEU A 75 -7.07 3.57 -3.90
N SER A 76 -5.82 3.98 -3.77
CA SER A 76 -5.01 3.72 -2.58
C SER A 76 -5.26 4.79 -1.53
N GLY A 77 -5.75 4.41 -0.37
CA GLY A 77 -6.02 5.32 0.73
C GLY A 77 -5.74 4.67 2.08
N GLY A 78 -5.80 5.47 3.15
CA GLY A 78 -5.76 4.98 4.52
C GLY A 78 -4.56 4.09 4.86
N SER A 79 -3.35 4.45 4.46
CA SER A 79 -2.14 3.65 4.69
C SER A 79 -1.38 4.11 5.94
N CYS A 80 -0.90 3.17 6.74
CA CYS A 80 -0.11 3.49 7.93
C CYS A 80 0.86 2.37 8.32
N SER A 81 1.97 2.75 8.97
CA SER A 81 2.92 1.82 9.57
C SER A 81 2.77 1.81 11.09
N GLU A 82 2.96 0.63 11.70
CA GLU A 82 2.97 0.47 13.16
C GLU A 82 4.38 0.73 13.71
N GLY A 83 4.59 1.98 14.14
CA GLY A 83 5.90 2.43 14.60
C GLY A 83 6.41 1.70 15.84
N GLU A 84 5.53 1.19 16.71
CA GLU A 84 5.93 0.43 17.88
C GLU A 84 6.52 -0.94 17.49
N THR A 85 5.86 -1.65 16.58
CA THR A 85 6.37 -2.90 16.02
C THR A 85 7.73 -2.68 15.36
N ILE A 86 7.85 -1.62 14.54
CA ILE A 86 9.12 -1.31 13.85
C ILE A 86 10.24 -1.03 14.86
N ARG A 87 9.97 -0.30 15.94
CA ARG A 87 10.98 -0.04 16.99
C ARG A 87 11.41 -1.28 17.75
N ARG A 88 10.51 -2.28 17.90
CA ARG A 88 10.80 -3.56 18.59
C ARG A 88 11.51 -4.59 17.72
N MET A 89 11.60 -4.38 16.40
CA MET A 89 12.37 -5.26 15.53
C MET A 89 13.85 -5.25 15.94
N SER A 90 14.55 -6.36 15.67
CA SER A 90 16.00 -6.34 15.73
C SER A 90 16.57 -5.29 14.77
N ASP A 91 17.74 -4.73 15.07
CA ASP A 91 18.38 -3.73 14.20
C ASP A 91 18.55 -4.29 12.79
N ALA A 92 19.01 -5.55 12.68
CA ALA A 92 19.22 -6.20 11.39
C ALA A 92 17.93 -6.31 10.57
N HIS A 93 16.80 -6.69 11.18
CA HIS A 93 15.50 -6.78 10.48
C HIS A 93 14.99 -5.39 10.09
N ARG A 94 15.11 -4.42 10.98
CA ARG A 94 14.69 -3.03 10.72
C ARG A 94 15.48 -2.41 9.58
N ASP A 95 16.82 -2.57 9.60
CA ASP A 95 17.70 -2.07 8.55
C ASP A 95 17.42 -2.73 7.19
N ALA A 96 17.17 -4.04 7.18
CA ALA A 96 16.79 -4.76 5.97
C ALA A 96 15.46 -4.26 5.37
N ILE A 97 14.44 -3.97 6.22
CA ILE A 97 13.17 -3.39 5.76
C ILE A 97 13.38 -1.98 5.21
N TYR A 98 14.18 -1.14 5.86
CA TYR A 98 14.47 0.22 5.37
C TYR A 98 15.27 0.20 4.07
N ALA A 99 16.23 -0.69 3.94
CA ALA A 99 16.98 -0.87 2.69
C ALA A 99 16.07 -1.31 1.52
N ALA A 100 14.97 -2.01 1.82
CA ALA A 100 13.95 -2.41 0.85
C ALA A 100 12.86 -1.34 0.59
N GLY A 101 13.01 -0.13 1.13
CA GLY A 101 12.06 0.99 0.94
C GLY A 101 11.04 1.19 2.06
N GLY A 102 11.04 0.33 3.09
CA GLY A 102 10.12 0.41 4.22
C GLY A 102 8.83 -0.40 4.03
N VAL A 103 8.11 -0.59 5.14
CA VAL A 103 6.91 -1.46 5.17
C VAL A 103 5.85 -1.01 4.16
N TRP A 104 5.53 0.28 4.10
CA TRP A 104 4.51 0.79 3.17
C TRP A 104 4.89 0.62 1.71
N HIS A 105 6.15 0.89 1.36
CA HIS A 105 6.67 0.60 0.01
C HIS A 105 6.43 -0.85 -0.39
N LEU A 106 6.75 -1.79 0.50
CA LEU A 106 6.58 -3.22 0.25
C LEU A 106 5.10 -3.61 0.11
N ILE A 107 4.20 -3.02 0.92
CA ILE A 107 2.75 -3.23 0.78
C ILE A 107 2.26 -2.72 -0.58
N LEU A 108 2.70 -1.54 -1.04
CA LEU A 108 2.34 -1.01 -2.35
C LEU A 108 2.81 -1.92 -3.49
N LYS A 109 4.07 -2.39 -3.44
CA LYS A 109 4.60 -3.34 -4.44
C LYS A 109 3.78 -4.63 -4.49
N TYR A 110 3.42 -5.16 -3.30
CA TYR A 110 2.57 -6.33 -3.17
C TYR A 110 1.17 -6.09 -3.77
N ALA A 111 0.54 -4.94 -3.45
CA ALA A 111 -0.76 -4.57 -3.97
C ALA A 111 -0.77 -4.47 -5.50
N PHE A 112 0.23 -3.80 -6.07
CA PHE A 112 0.34 -3.65 -7.53
C PHE A 112 0.48 -5.00 -8.24
N ALA A 113 1.25 -5.93 -7.67
CA ALA A 113 1.35 -7.27 -8.23
C ALA A 113 0.05 -8.08 -8.06
N LYS A 114 -0.56 -8.00 -6.87
CA LYS A 114 -1.76 -8.78 -6.54
C LYS A 114 -2.99 -8.38 -7.35
N PHE A 115 -3.15 -7.09 -7.63
CA PHE A 115 -4.35 -6.54 -8.25
C PHE A 115 -4.11 -6.04 -9.69
N ALA A 116 -2.97 -6.38 -10.30
CA ALA A 116 -2.61 -5.91 -11.64
C ALA A 116 -3.64 -6.29 -12.72
N ASP A 117 -4.23 -7.48 -12.62
CA ASP A 117 -5.22 -7.96 -13.59
C ASP A 117 -6.61 -7.36 -13.35
N ASP A 118 -6.88 -6.89 -12.14
CA ASP A 118 -8.20 -6.42 -11.71
C ASP A 118 -8.48 -4.96 -12.09
N CYS A 119 -7.47 -4.20 -12.54
CA CYS A 119 -7.63 -2.77 -12.82
C CYS A 119 -6.72 -2.29 -13.95
N ASP A 120 -6.99 -1.09 -14.44
CA ASP A 120 -6.19 -0.43 -15.48
C ASP A 120 -5.12 0.49 -14.91
N ALA A 121 -5.33 1.00 -13.69
CA ALA A 121 -4.39 1.86 -12.98
C ALA A 121 -4.67 1.88 -11.48
N PHE A 122 -3.65 2.28 -10.72
CA PHE A 122 -3.78 2.60 -9.29
C PHE A 122 -3.64 4.10 -9.12
N PHE A 123 -4.56 4.72 -8.38
CA PHE A 123 -4.49 6.13 -8.03
C PHE A 123 -4.30 6.29 -6.53
N GLY A 124 -3.71 7.41 -6.11
CA GLY A 124 -3.56 7.80 -4.73
C GLY A 124 -3.64 9.29 -4.55
N HIS A 125 -3.92 9.73 -3.33
CA HIS A 125 -3.73 11.10 -2.88
C HIS A 125 -2.52 11.18 -1.98
N CYS A 126 -1.55 12.04 -2.27
CA CYS A 126 -0.35 12.18 -1.48
C CYS A 126 0.03 13.67 -1.33
N GLY A 127 -0.31 14.24 -0.18
CA GLY A 127 0.02 15.62 0.18
C GLY A 127 1.28 15.77 1.03
N ASP A 128 1.81 14.67 1.57
CA ASP A 128 3.04 14.64 2.37
C ASP A 128 4.25 14.31 1.50
N ALA A 129 5.32 15.13 1.60
CA ALA A 129 6.50 15.00 0.75
C ALA A 129 7.23 13.66 0.93
N ARG A 130 7.37 13.18 2.18
CA ARG A 130 8.05 11.92 2.47
C ARG A 130 7.22 10.72 1.98
N ALA A 131 5.92 10.76 2.20
CA ALA A 131 5.01 9.74 1.69
C ALA A 131 5.06 9.70 0.15
N LEU A 132 5.15 10.85 -0.50
CA LEU A 132 5.27 10.94 -1.96
C LEU A 132 6.56 10.30 -2.48
N GLU A 133 7.71 10.50 -1.81
CA GLU A 133 8.97 9.82 -2.17
C GLU A 133 8.82 8.30 -2.12
N VAL A 134 8.21 7.76 -1.07
CA VAL A 134 7.96 6.32 -0.92
C VAL A 134 7.01 5.81 -2.00
N ALA A 135 5.93 6.55 -2.27
CA ALA A 135 4.96 6.20 -3.32
C ALA A 135 5.61 6.19 -4.71
N GLN A 136 6.44 7.20 -5.02
CA GLN A 136 7.16 7.26 -6.30
C GLN A 136 8.18 6.12 -6.44
N ALA A 137 8.91 5.81 -5.39
CA ALA A 137 9.82 4.64 -5.36
C ALA A 137 9.07 3.32 -5.58
N ALA A 138 7.81 3.22 -5.14
CA ALA A 138 6.97 2.04 -5.38
C ALA A 138 6.41 1.96 -6.80
N GLY A 139 6.37 3.08 -7.56
CA GLY A 139 5.91 3.11 -8.95
C GLY A 139 4.80 4.11 -9.26
N PHE A 140 4.39 4.94 -8.31
CA PHE A 140 3.51 6.07 -8.60
C PHE A 140 4.27 7.19 -9.33
N VAL A 141 3.56 7.92 -10.15
CA VAL A 141 4.03 9.18 -10.76
C VAL A 141 3.07 10.31 -10.42
N LYS A 142 3.58 11.54 -10.37
CA LYS A 142 2.74 12.73 -10.22
C LYS A 142 1.85 12.91 -11.44
N THR A 143 0.67 13.45 -11.23
CA THR A 143 -0.20 13.94 -12.28
C THR A 143 -0.15 15.49 -12.36
N ASP A 144 -0.79 16.06 -13.37
CA ASP A 144 -0.95 17.52 -13.47
C ASP A 144 -1.94 18.08 -12.43
N VAL A 145 -2.61 17.23 -11.66
CA VAL A 145 -3.59 17.59 -10.64
C VAL A 145 -3.12 17.14 -9.27
N ALA A 146 -2.34 18.00 -8.60
CA ALA A 146 -1.94 17.72 -7.22
C ALA A 146 -3.15 17.71 -6.27
N PRO A 147 -3.21 16.81 -5.27
CA PRO A 147 -2.19 15.83 -4.85
C PRO A 147 -2.38 14.43 -5.46
N VAL A 148 -3.04 14.28 -6.61
CA VAL A 148 -3.31 12.99 -7.25
C VAL A 148 -2.02 12.43 -7.83
N ILE A 149 -1.76 11.16 -7.51
CA ILE A 149 -0.68 10.34 -8.09
C ILE A 149 -1.25 9.09 -8.74
N VAL A 150 -0.53 8.51 -9.71
CA VAL A 150 -1.00 7.35 -10.46
C VAL A 150 0.12 6.36 -10.77
N ASN A 151 -0.19 5.07 -10.70
CA ASN A 151 0.64 4.02 -11.26
C ASN A 151 -0.05 3.45 -12.52
N TRP A 152 0.52 3.74 -13.69
CA TRP A 152 0.10 3.20 -14.98
C TRP A 152 0.79 1.85 -15.22
N HIS A 153 0.31 0.78 -14.62
CA HIS A 153 0.93 -0.54 -14.77
C HIS A 153 0.59 -1.25 -16.09
N LYS A 154 -0.43 -0.76 -16.81
CA LYS A 154 -0.78 -1.23 -18.16
C LYS A 154 -0.43 -0.19 -19.23
N PRO A 155 -0.08 -0.61 -20.45
CA PRO A 155 0.15 0.29 -21.56
C PRO A 155 -1.20 0.83 -22.11
N LEU A 156 -1.66 1.95 -21.56
CA LEU A 156 -2.90 2.60 -21.97
C LEU A 156 -2.60 3.74 -22.95
N HIS A 157 -3.49 3.91 -23.94
CA HIS A 157 -3.46 5.05 -24.83
C HIS A 157 -3.75 6.35 -24.05
N GLU A 158 -3.14 7.46 -24.45
CA GLU A 158 -3.22 8.75 -23.75
C GLU A 158 -4.66 9.24 -23.52
N VAL A 159 -5.56 9.02 -24.48
CA VAL A 159 -6.99 9.38 -24.33
C VAL A 159 -7.63 8.66 -23.13
N PHE A 160 -7.33 7.36 -22.95
CA PHE A 160 -7.85 6.60 -21.81
C PHE A 160 -7.22 7.04 -20.49
N ARG A 161 -5.91 7.33 -20.46
CA ARG A 161 -5.24 7.87 -19.27
C ARG A 161 -5.88 9.17 -18.81
N ARG A 162 -6.16 10.09 -19.73
CA ARG A 162 -6.86 11.36 -19.43
C ARG A 162 -8.28 11.14 -18.92
N ALA A 163 -9.03 10.21 -19.52
CA ALA A 163 -10.38 9.90 -19.08
C ALA A 163 -10.39 9.31 -17.66
N LEU A 164 -9.47 8.39 -17.35
CA LEU A 164 -9.33 7.80 -16.00
C LEU A 164 -8.92 8.86 -14.98
N LEU A 165 -7.95 9.71 -15.30
CA LEU A 165 -7.55 10.81 -14.42
C LEU A 165 -8.72 11.77 -14.15
N ALA A 166 -9.44 12.20 -15.18
CA ALA A 166 -10.59 13.08 -15.04
C ALA A 166 -11.69 12.46 -14.17
N LYS A 167 -11.96 11.15 -14.33
CA LYS A 167 -12.91 10.38 -13.53
C LYS A 167 -12.52 10.37 -12.04
N VAL A 168 -11.23 10.15 -11.74
CA VAL A 168 -10.73 10.11 -10.36
C VAL A 168 -10.73 11.52 -9.74
N VAL A 169 -10.32 12.55 -10.49
CA VAL A 169 -10.34 13.94 -10.04
C VAL A 169 -11.77 14.41 -9.73
N ALA A 170 -12.74 14.00 -10.55
CA ALA A 170 -14.16 14.34 -10.33
C ALA A 170 -14.76 13.68 -9.06
N LEU A 171 -14.18 12.56 -8.59
CA LEU A 171 -14.60 11.92 -7.34
C LEU A 171 -14.27 12.79 -6.12
N GLY A 172 -13.22 13.61 -6.20
CA GLY A 172 -12.69 14.35 -5.05
C GLY A 172 -11.75 13.52 -4.18
N PRO A 173 -11.48 13.96 -2.94
CA PRO A 173 -10.64 13.22 -1.99
C PRO A 173 -11.21 11.83 -1.67
N PHE A 174 -10.32 10.83 -1.55
CA PHE A 174 -10.65 9.43 -1.22
C PHE A 174 -9.65 8.81 -0.25
#